data_644e7415f3b9454696636ba17e934dec
#
_entry.id   644e7415f3b9454696636ba17e934dec
#
_cell.length_a   1.000
_cell.length_b   1.000
_cell.length_c   1.000
_cell.angle_alpha   90.00
_cell.angle_beta   90.00
_cell.angle_gamma   90.00
#
_symmetry.space_group_name_H-M   'P 1'
#
loop_
_entity.id
_entity.type
_entity.pdbx_description
1 polymer ?
#
loop_
_entity_poly.entity_id
_entity_poly.type
_entity_poly.pdbx_seq_one_letter_code
_entity_poly.pdbx_strand_id
1 'polypeptide(L)'
;MYQFFNAHPKGLIVGDCVKRAISKAANMAYHQVQLELNRYKKITGDKSYNSGYNPHKYVENILHGVKLSFPAQKGKPRMNGKRFCKEYPRGNYILNMAGHWSCCVDGVIYDTWDCSEKCVYTAYKIPTKESEHRVFRVRIHNASICDQDRIESTNMDEIIKQMKKDFNRYCKTLKENPDNVVKFEITPDFSY
;
A
#
# COMPACT_ATOMS: atom_id res chain seq x y z
N MET A 1 7.44 12.90 -18.52
CA MET A 1 6.21 12.88 -19.37
C MET A 1 5.02 13.10 -18.45
N TYR A 2 3.94 13.74 -18.93
CA TYR A 2 2.69 13.96 -18.19
C TYR A 2 1.52 13.34 -18.94
N GLN A 3 0.56 12.80 -18.20
CA GLN A 3 -0.72 12.31 -18.72
C GLN A 3 -1.85 12.75 -17.78
N PHE A 4 -2.93 13.29 -18.36
CA PHE A 4 -4.12 13.64 -17.60
C PHE A 4 -4.73 12.40 -16.96
N PHE A 5 -5.02 12.51 -15.65
CA PHE A 5 -5.68 11.47 -14.88
C PHE A 5 -6.55 12.07 -13.78
N ASN A 6 -7.81 11.68 -13.73
CA ASN A 6 -8.72 12.02 -12.66
C ASN A 6 -9.48 10.77 -12.19
N ALA A 7 -9.15 10.29 -10.99
CA ALA A 7 -9.79 9.12 -10.39
C ALA A 7 -11.18 9.45 -9.78
N HIS A 8 -11.54 10.74 -9.66
CA HIS A 8 -12.81 11.13 -9.04
C HIS A 8 -14.01 10.62 -9.85
N PRO A 9 -14.96 9.85 -9.26
CA PRO A 9 -16.00 9.14 -10.01
C PRO A 9 -16.96 10.05 -10.80
N LYS A 10 -17.08 11.32 -10.37
CA LYS A 10 -17.88 12.36 -11.08
C LYS A 10 -17.00 13.28 -11.92
N GLY A 11 -15.72 12.97 -12.14
CA GLY A 11 -14.80 13.83 -12.90
C GLY A 11 -14.49 15.18 -12.26
N LEU A 12 -14.88 15.42 -11.00
CA LEU A 12 -14.67 16.71 -10.35
C LEU A 12 -13.19 16.94 -10.03
N ILE A 13 -12.74 18.19 -10.15
CA ILE A 13 -11.41 18.63 -9.71
C ILE A 13 -11.59 19.35 -8.39
N VAL A 14 -11.32 18.66 -7.29
CA VAL A 14 -11.47 19.15 -5.91
C VAL A 14 -10.15 18.93 -5.15
N GLY A 15 -10.04 19.38 -3.91
CA GLY A 15 -8.83 19.25 -3.07
C GLY A 15 -8.53 17.82 -2.61
N ASP A 16 -8.47 16.87 -3.54
CA ASP A 16 -8.34 15.43 -3.30
C ASP A 16 -7.06 14.80 -3.90
N CYS A 17 -6.03 15.62 -4.11
CA CYS A 17 -4.76 15.22 -4.74
C CYS A 17 -4.13 13.97 -4.11
N VAL A 18 -4.18 13.83 -2.77
CA VAL A 18 -3.69 12.64 -2.06
C VAL A 18 -4.45 11.39 -2.50
N LYS A 19 -5.79 11.46 -2.58
CA LYS A 19 -6.62 10.31 -2.98
C LYS A 19 -6.34 9.90 -4.43
N ARG A 20 -6.22 10.87 -5.35
CA ARG A 20 -5.90 10.61 -6.76
C ARG A 20 -4.53 9.97 -6.91
N ALA A 21 -3.52 10.52 -6.21
CA ALA A 21 -2.16 9.99 -6.24
C ALA A 21 -2.11 8.53 -5.74
N ILE A 22 -2.76 8.23 -4.61
CA ILE A 22 -2.86 6.87 -4.08
C ILE A 22 -3.62 5.96 -5.05
N SER A 23 -4.77 6.40 -5.54
CA SER A 23 -5.60 5.61 -6.46
C SER A 23 -4.80 5.12 -7.68
N LYS A 24 -4.00 6.01 -8.28
CA LYS A 24 -3.19 5.66 -9.44
C LYS A 24 -1.97 4.82 -9.07
N ALA A 25 -1.18 5.26 -8.08
CA ALA A 25 0.08 4.60 -7.75
C ALA A 25 -0.12 3.20 -7.13
N ALA A 26 -1.14 3.02 -6.30
CA ALA A 26 -1.46 1.74 -5.67
C ALA A 26 -2.46 0.88 -6.47
N ASN A 27 -2.90 1.37 -7.63
CA ASN A 27 -3.93 0.72 -8.46
C ASN A 27 -5.21 0.38 -7.68
N MET A 28 -5.69 1.34 -6.89
CA MET A 28 -6.88 1.21 -6.05
C MET A 28 -8.03 2.06 -6.58
N ALA A 29 -9.27 1.56 -6.48
CA ALA A 29 -10.42 2.36 -6.82
C ALA A 29 -10.54 3.59 -5.90
N TYR A 30 -10.88 4.77 -6.43
CA TYR A 30 -11.00 6.02 -5.67
C TYR A 30 -11.89 5.89 -4.42
N HIS A 31 -13.03 5.22 -4.55
CA HIS A 31 -13.94 4.97 -3.44
C HIS A 31 -13.29 4.13 -2.34
N GLN A 32 -12.53 3.11 -2.70
CA GLN A 32 -11.78 2.28 -1.73
C GLN A 32 -10.75 3.13 -0.98
N VAL A 33 -9.96 3.94 -1.71
CA VAL A 33 -8.99 4.86 -1.09
C VAL A 33 -9.69 5.81 -0.11
N GLN A 34 -10.85 6.36 -0.49
CA GLN A 34 -11.61 7.24 0.38
C GLN A 34 -12.09 6.55 1.66
N LEU A 35 -12.58 5.31 1.56
CA LEU A 35 -13.03 4.53 2.72
C LEU A 35 -11.85 4.24 3.67
N GLU A 36 -10.71 3.82 3.13
CA GLU A 36 -9.54 3.51 3.92
C GLU A 36 -8.94 4.74 4.62
N LEU A 37 -8.85 5.88 3.92
CA LEU A 37 -8.40 7.13 4.52
C LEU A 37 -9.35 7.63 5.62
N ASN A 38 -10.67 7.48 5.42
CA ASN A 38 -11.66 7.81 6.44
C ASN A 38 -11.54 6.89 7.68
N ARG A 39 -11.26 5.60 7.47
CA ARG A 39 -10.99 4.64 8.55
C ARG A 39 -9.71 5.02 9.29
N TYR A 40 -8.65 5.29 8.57
CA TYR A 40 -7.36 5.70 9.14
C TYR A 40 -7.49 6.99 9.96
N LYS A 41 -8.22 7.98 9.46
CA LYS A 41 -8.55 9.21 10.18
C LYS A 41 -9.25 8.94 11.51
N LYS A 42 -10.22 8.03 11.54
CA LYS A 42 -10.94 7.67 12.78
C LYS A 42 -10.03 7.01 13.81
N ILE A 43 -9.07 6.21 13.35
CA ILE A 43 -8.15 5.47 14.23
C ILE A 43 -7.06 6.39 14.77
N THR A 44 -6.46 7.24 13.92
CA THR A 44 -5.30 8.04 14.29
C THR A 44 -5.64 9.41 14.88
N GLY A 45 -6.75 10.01 14.45
CA GLY A 45 -7.24 11.31 14.97
C GLY A 45 -6.23 12.44 14.87
N ASP A 46 -5.32 12.42 13.89
CA ASP A 46 -4.22 13.40 13.77
C ASP A 46 -4.73 14.76 13.30
N LYS A 47 -4.94 15.67 14.25
CA LYS A 47 -5.42 17.04 14.02
C LYS A 47 -4.35 17.98 13.46
N SER A 48 -3.09 17.56 13.37
CA SER A 48 -1.98 18.37 12.83
C SER A 48 -2.10 18.61 11.32
N TYR A 49 -3.00 17.88 10.67
CA TYR A 49 -3.27 17.97 9.24
C TYR A 49 -4.72 18.37 8.97
N ASN A 50 -4.96 19.28 8.02
CA ASN A 50 -6.31 19.68 7.61
C ASN A 50 -7.18 18.50 7.13
N SER A 51 -6.54 17.44 6.61
CA SER A 51 -7.19 16.18 6.26
C SER A 51 -7.68 15.38 7.49
N GLY A 52 -7.15 15.71 8.70
CA GLY A 52 -7.38 14.97 9.93
C GLY A 52 -6.63 13.63 10.01
N TYR A 53 -5.64 13.44 9.16
CA TYR A 53 -4.70 12.31 9.17
C TYR A 53 -3.37 12.75 8.52
N ASN A 54 -2.28 12.10 8.90
CA ASN A 54 -0.97 12.31 8.30
C ASN A 54 -0.82 11.43 7.04
N PRO A 55 -0.83 12.02 5.82
CA PRO A 55 -0.73 11.23 4.59
C PRO A 55 0.61 10.53 4.43
N HIS A 56 1.70 11.07 4.97
CA HIS A 56 3.01 10.43 4.95
C HIS A 56 2.98 9.11 5.73
N LYS A 57 2.48 9.15 6.98
CA LYS A 57 2.34 7.95 7.81
C LYS A 57 1.38 6.92 7.21
N TYR A 58 0.32 7.37 6.55
CA TYR A 58 -0.58 6.45 5.86
C TYR A 58 0.16 5.69 4.74
N VAL A 59 0.91 6.41 3.90
CA VAL A 59 1.65 5.79 2.81
C VAL A 59 2.76 4.86 3.32
N GLU A 60 3.48 5.26 4.37
CA GLU A 60 4.55 4.44 4.97
C GLU A 60 3.99 3.18 5.66
N ASN A 61 2.97 3.33 6.50
CA ASN A 61 2.53 2.27 7.41
C ASN A 61 1.45 1.35 6.82
N ILE A 62 0.60 1.89 5.93
CA ILE A 62 -0.54 1.14 5.36
C ILE A 62 -0.25 0.67 3.94
N LEU A 63 0.35 1.54 3.12
CA LEU A 63 0.72 1.17 1.75
C LEU A 63 2.13 0.61 1.65
N HIS A 64 2.87 0.53 2.77
CA HIS A 64 4.26 0.04 2.83
C HIS A 64 5.19 0.75 1.85
N GLY A 65 4.92 2.04 1.60
CA GLY A 65 5.69 2.87 0.69
C GLY A 65 7.12 3.12 1.19
N VAL A 66 8.11 2.77 0.37
CA VAL A 66 9.52 3.02 0.68
C VAL A 66 9.85 4.48 0.38
N LYS A 67 10.27 5.22 1.41
CA LYS A 67 10.51 6.65 1.34
C LYS A 67 11.84 7.00 0.67
N LEU A 68 11.78 7.92 -0.30
CA LEU A 68 12.91 8.60 -0.92
C LEU A 68 12.83 10.09 -0.60
N SER A 69 13.90 10.70 -0.11
CA SER A 69 13.94 12.10 0.29
C SER A 69 14.86 12.91 -0.61
N PHE A 70 14.43 14.12 -1.00
CA PHE A 70 15.16 15.02 -1.89
C PHE A 70 15.38 16.37 -1.21
N PRO A 71 16.31 16.45 -0.22
CA PRO A 71 16.62 17.69 0.47
C PRO A 71 17.27 18.70 -0.49
N ALA A 72 17.10 20.00 -0.19
CA ALA A 72 17.81 21.03 -0.93
C ALA A 72 19.31 20.89 -0.72
N GLN A 73 20.06 21.04 -1.81
CA GLN A 73 21.52 21.11 -1.78
C GLN A 73 21.97 22.49 -2.28
N LYS A 74 22.88 23.13 -1.53
CA LYS A 74 23.40 24.45 -1.91
C LYS A 74 24.04 24.39 -3.31
N GLY A 75 23.66 25.32 -4.18
CA GLY A 75 24.19 25.42 -5.54
C GLY A 75 23.66 24.39 -6.54
N LYS A 76 22.72 23.51 -6.16
CA LYS A 76 22.11 22.56 -7.08
C LYS A 76 20.61 22.81 -7.22
N PRO A 77 20.04 22.63 -8.44
CA PRO A 77 18.59 22.68 -8.63
C PRO A 77 17.93 21.57 -7.84
N ARG A 78 16.76 21.86 -7.26
CA ARG A 78 15.96 20.86 -6.55
C ARG A 78 15.45 19.79 -7.53
N MET A 79 15.21 18.59 -7.00
CA MET A 79 14.46 17.57 -7.70
C MET A 79 13.07 18.13 -8.08
N ASN A 80 12.68 18.06 -9.35
CA ASN A 80 11.32 18.32 -9.81
C ASN A 80 10.72 17.06 -10.44
N GLY A 81 9.41 17.08 -10.73
CA GLY A 81 8.72 15.91 -11.28
C GLY A 81 9.30 15.44 -12.59
N LYS A 82 9.69 16.35 -13.49
CA LYS A 82 10.29 16.03 -14.81
C LYS A 82 11.62 15.30 -14.67
N ARG A 83 12.47 15.75 -13.77
CA ARG A 83 13.75 15.10 -13.46
C ARG A 83 13.50 13.76 -12.76
N PHE A 84 12.55 13.71 -11.80
CA PHE A 84 12.18 12.48 -11.13
C PHE A 84 11.79 11.37 -12.12
N CYS A 85 10.92 11.67 -13.09
CA CYS A 85 10.50 10.72 -14.12
C CYS A 85 11.68 10.16 -14.95
N LYS A 86 12.73 10.94 -15.14
CA LYS A 86 13.93 10.49 -15.88
C LYS A 86 14.82 9.60 -15.03
N GLU A 87 14.99 9.94 -13.75
CA GLU A 87 15.84 9.20 -12.81
C GLU A 87 15.17 7.91 -12.31
N TYR A 88 13.82 7.89 -12.26
CA TYR A 88 13.01 6.76 -11.82
C TYR A 88 12.02 6.33 -12.93
N PRO A 89 12.51 5.77 -14.02
CA PRO A 89 11.68 5.48 -15.21
C PRO A 89 10.77 4.25 -15.05
N ARG A 90 10.90 3.50 -13.95
CA ARG A 90 10.11 2.29 -13.69
C ARG A 90 9.59 2.25 -12.26
N GLY A 91 8.38 1.72 -12.09
CA GLY A 91 7.73 1.53 -10.80
C GLY A 91 6.69 2.61 -10.49
N ASN A 92 5.97 2.39 -9.40
CA ASN A 92 4.87 3.25 -8.96
C ASN A 92 5.33 4.09 -7.79
N TYR A 93 5.17 5.40 -7.90
CA TYR A 93 5.59 6.35 -6.87
C TYR A 93 4.47 7.34 -6.55
N ILE A 94 4.28 7.61 -5.26
CA ILE A 94 3.51 8.76 -4.78
C ILE A 94 4.50 9.88 -4.51
N LEU A 95 4.25 11.07 -5.06
CA LEU A 95 5.13 12.24 -4.98
C LEU A 95 4.52 13.29 -4.05
N ASN A 96 5.24 13.67 -2.99
CA ASN A 96 4.94 14.86 -2.22
C ASN A 96 5.73 16.04 -2.81
N MET A 97 5.00 16.98 -3.36
CA MET A 97 5.51 18.16 -4.05
C MET A 97 5.17 19.44 -3.27
N ALA A 98 5.66 20.59 -3.74
CA ALA A 98 5.35 21.87 -3.16
C ALA A 98 3.83 22.16 -3.13
N GLY A 99 3.19 21.98 -1.97
CA GLY A 99 1.75 22.19 -1.76
C GLY A 99 0.85 21.23 -2.55
N HIS A 100 1.35 20.07 -2.99
CA HIS A 100 0.61 19.15 -3.83
C HIS A 100 1.09 17.69 -3.69
N TRP A 101 0.18 16.76 -3.91
CA TRP A 101 0.47 15.34 -4.02
C TRP A 101 0.10 14.85 -5.42
N SER A 102 1.03 14.14 -6.03
CA SER A 102 0.86 13.56 -7.36
C SER A 102 1.42 12.13 -7.39
N CYS A 103 1.42 11.50 -8.55
CA CYS A 103 2.06 10.20 -8.70
C CYS A 103 2.86 10.12 -10.00
N CYS A 104 3.88 9.26 -9.97
CA CYS A 104 4.64 8.87 -11.14
C CYS A 104 4.54 7.34 -11.28
N VAL A 105 4.06 6.89 -12.43
CA VAL A 105 3.99 5.47 -12.77
C VAL A 105 4.77 5.27 -14.05
N ASP A 106 5.79 4.43 -13.99
CA ASP A 106 6.70 4.11 -15.11
C ASP A 106 7.21 5.35 -15.85
N GLY A 107 7.71 6.35 -15.07
CA GLY A 107 8.28 7.58 -15.60
C GLY A 107 7.27 8.58 -16.16
N VAL A 108 5.97 8.38 -15.92
CA VAL A 108 4.89 9.28 -16.34
C VAL A 108 4.18 9.84 -15.11
N ILE A 109 4.04 11.18 -15.03
CA ILE A 109 3.21 11.84 -14.04
C ILE A 109 1.75 11.75 -14.45
N TYR A 110 0.90 11.29 -13.53
CA TYR A 110 -0.55 11.23 -13.71
C TYR A 110 -1.23 12.17 -12.73
N ASP A 111 -1.88 13.21 -13.28
CA ASP A 111 -2.58 14.21 -12.48
C ASP A 111 -3.67 14.91 -13.30
N THR A 112 -4.45 15.79 -12.68
CA THR A 112 -5.45 16.64 -13.37
C THR A 112 -4.84 17.84 -14.09
N TRP A 113 -3.54 18.11 -13.89
CA TRP A 113 -2.77 19.16 -14.55
C TRP A 113 -1.28 18.81 -14.55
N ASP A 114 -0.50 19.42 -15.44
CA ASP A 114 0.95 19.17 -15.53
C ASP A 114 1.70 19.84 -14.36
N CYS A 115 2.00 19.04 -13.33
CA CYS A 115 2.78 19.46 -12.18
C CYS A 115 4.26 19.07 -12.27
N SER A 116 4.76 18.70 -13.45
CA SER A 116 6.11 18.16 -13.65
C SER A 116 7.23 19.12 -13.25
N GLU A 117 7.00 20.42 -13.30
CA GLU A 117 8.00 21.43 -12.90
C GLU A 117 7.99 21.71 -11.39
N LYS A 118 7.03 21.20 -10.62
CA LYS A 118 7.03 21.36 -9.17
C LYS A 118 8.14 20.58 -8.51
N CYS A 119 8.72 21.19 -7.45
CA CYS A 119 9.72 20.52 -6.63
C CYS A 119 9.13 19.32 -5.89
N VAL A 120 9.82 18.18 -5.99
CA VAL A 120 9.56 16.96 -5.24
C VAL A 120 10.39 16.98 -3.97
N TYR A 121 9.75 16.90 -2.82
CA TYR A 121 10.44 16.84 -1.52
C TYR A 121 10.66 15.40 -1.06
N THR A 122 9.66 14.58 -1.32
CA THR A 122 9.66 13.16 -0.94
C THR A 122 8.91 12.37 -1.99
N ALA A 123 9.39 11.19 -2.31
CA ALA A 123 8.65 10.20 -3.07
C ALA A 123 8.53 8.91 -2.25
N TYR A 124 7.47 8.16 -2.49
CA TYR A 124 7.23 6.85 -1.90
C TYR A 124 7.09 5.83 -3.00
N LYS A 125 8.05 4.89 -3.07
CA LYS A 125 7.93 3.75 -3.98
C LYS A 125 6.86 2.81 -3.41
N ILE A 126 5.79 2.61 -4.16
CA ILE A 126 4.69 1.72 -3.77
C ILE A 126 5.00 0.31 -4.29
N PRO A 127 4.94 -0.72 -3.43
CA PRO A 127 5.09 -2.09 -3.89
C PRO A 127 3.97 -2.42 -4.88
N THR A 128 4.33 -3.05 -5.99
CA THR A 128 3.36 -3.60 -6.93
C THR A 128 3.00 -5.01 -6.50
N LYS A 129 1.76 -5.45 -6.76
CA LYS A 129 1.32 -6.81 -6.42
C LYS A 129 2.24 -7.90 -7.01
N GLU A 130 2.90 -7.61 -8.11
CA GLU A 130 3.87 -8.52 -8.74
C GLU A 130 5.21 -8.63 -7.98
N SER A 131 5.56 -7.63 -7.16
CA SER A 131 6.81 -7.64 -6.38
C SER A 131 6.66 -8.28 -4.99
N GLU A 132 5.46 -8.65 -4.59
CA GLU A 132 5.15 -9.22 -3.29
C GLU A 132 4.52 -10.62 -3.42
N HIS A 133 5.18 -11.55 -4.07
CA HIS A 133 4.95 -12.97 -3.77
C HIS A 133 5.46 -13.21 -2.34
N ARG A 134 4.64 -12.86 -1.35
CA ARG A 134 4.88 -13.27 0.03
C ARG A 134 4.39 -14.69 0.16
N VAL A 135 5.30 -15.59 0.32
CA VAL A 135 5.00 -16.95 0.73
C VAL A 135 4.82 -16.94 2.25
N PHE A 136 3.64 -17.32 2.71
CA PHE A 136 3.39 -17.49 4.14
C PHE A 136 3.37 -18.98 4.46
N ARG A 137 4.12 -19.35 5.48
CA ARG A 137 4.06 -20.70 6.04
C ARG A 137 3.05 -20.71 7.18
N VAL A 138 1.97 -21.45 7.00
CA VAL A 138 0.98 -21.68 8.06
C VAL A 138 1.33 -22.99 8.74
N ARG A 139 1.64 -22.92 10.03
CA ARG A 139 1.82 -24.10 10.87
C ARG A 139 0.57 -24.32 11.69
N ILE A 140 0.04 -25.50 11.62
CA ILE A 140 -1.06 -25.96 12.46
C ILE A 140 -0.46 -26.95 13.45
N HIS A 141 -0.44 -26.54 14.71
CA HIS A 141 0.02 -27.39 15.80
C HIS A 141 -1.18 -28.09 16.43
N ASN A 142 -1.18 -29.40 16.33
CA ASN A 142 -2.07 -30.26 17.08
C ASN A 142 -1.19 -31.12 18.01
N ALA A 143 -1.71 -31.52 19.16
CA ALA A 143 -0.98 -32.35 20.13
C ALA A 143 -0.47 -33.69 19.57
N SER A 144 -0.99 -34.15 18.43
CA SER A 144 -0.65 -35.42 17.79
C SER A 144 -0.04 -35.29 16.37
N ILE A 145 -0.23 -34.18 15.67
CA ILE A 145 0.20 -34.01 14.26
C ILE A 145 0.67 -32.59 14.04
N CYS A 146 1.87 -32.40 13.49
CA CYS A 146 2.34 -31.12 12.99
C CYS A 146 2.13 -31.13 11.47
N ASP A 147 1.04 -30.54 11.01
CA ASP A 147 0.76 -30.34 9.57
C ASP A 147 1.28 -28.96 9.15
N GLN A 148 2.06 -28.92 8.07
CA GLN A 148 2.58 -27.68 7.50
C GLN A 148 1.93 -27.47 6.15
N ASP A 149 0.99 -26.53 6.08
CA ASP A 149 0.45 -26.06 4.81
C ASP A 149 1.16 -24.79 4.36
N ARG A 150 1.65 -24.81 3.12
CA ARG A 150 2.22 -23.64 2.46
C ARG A 150 1.13 -22.95 1.67
N ILE A 151 0.76 -21.72 2.10
CA ILE A 151 -0.21 -20.91 1.38
C ILE A 151 0.55 -19.83 0.63
N GLU A 152 0.50 -19.89 -0.69
CA GLU A 152 1.00 -18.86 -1.58
C GLU A 152 -0.13 -17.89 -1.91
N SER A 153 -0.10 -16.68 -1.35
CA SER A 153 -1.03 -15.62 -1.71
C SER A 153 -0.43 -14.26 -1.43
N THR A 154 -0.71 -13.31 -2.32
CA THR A 154 -0.38 -11.89 -2.15
C THR A 154 -1.46 -11.15 -1.36
N ASN A 155 -2.56 -11.82 -1.00
CA ASN A 155 -3.73 -11.23 -0.38
C ASN A 155 -3.97 -11.85 1.00
N MET A 156 -3.78 -11.05 2.05
CA MET A 156 -4.02 -11.49 3.44
C MET A 156 -5.47 -11.95 3.67
N ASP A 157 -6.44 -11.37 2.98
CA ASP A 157 -7.85 -11.77 3.10
C ASP A 157 -8.10 -13.17 2.54
N GLU A 158 -7.39 -13.56 1.48
CA GLU A 158 -7.45 -14.94 0.94
C GLU A 158 -6.80 -15.92 1.90
N ILE A 159 -5.67 -15.56 2.51
CA ILE A 159 -5.00 -16.36 3.53
C ILE A 159 -5.94 -16.57 4.71
N ILE A 160 -6.56 -15.49 5.22
CA ILE A 160 -7.52 -15.57 6.33
C ILE A 160 -8.75 -16.40 5.94
N LYS A 161 -9.24 -16.28 4.72
CA LYS A 161 -10.39 -17.06 4.22
C LYS A 161 -10.05 -18.55 4.14
N GLN A 162 -8.88 -18.89 3.63
CA GLN A 162 -8.41 -20.28 3.58
C GLN A 162 -8.20 -20.83 4.99
N MET A 163 -7.56 -20.07 5.87
CA MET A 163 -7.39 -20.44 7.29
C MET A 163 -8.72 -20.71 7.99
N LYS A 164 -9.75 -19.87 7.77
CA LYS A 164 -11.09 -20.08 8.33
C LYS A 164 -11.74 -21.38 7.81
N LYS A 165 -11.53 -21.68 6.54
CA LYS A 165 -12.03 -22.92 5.91
C LYS A 165 -11.35 -24.14 6.54
N ASP A 166 -10.03 -24.08 6.69
CA ASP A 166 -9.25 -25.17 7.28
C ASP A 166 -9.53 -25.29 8.79
N PHE A 167 -9.68 -24.18 9.51
CA PHE A 167 -10.10 -24.17 10.90
C PHE A 167 -11.46 -24.84 11.09
N ASN A 168 -12.46 -24.54 10.26
CA ASN A 168 -13.77 -25.19 10.34
C ASN A 168 -13.70 -26.70 10.07
N ARG A 169 -12.82 -27.11 9.14
CA ARG A 169 -12.55 -28.52 8.85
C ARG A 169 -11.90 -29.21 10.06
N TYR A 170 -10.91 -28.54 10.68
CA TYR A 170 -10.25 -29.01 11.91
C TYR A 170 -11.19 -29.02 13.11
N CYS A 171 -12.04 -28.00 13.28
CA CYS A 171 -13.03 -27.98 14.36
C CYS A 171 -14.05 -29.12 14.25
N LYS A 172 -14.34 -29.61 13.03
CA LYS A 172 -15.17 -30.81 12.85
C LYS A 172 -14.46 -32.07 13.36
N THR A 173 -13.17 -32.18 13.10
CA THR A 173 -12.31 -33.26 13.61
C THR A 173 -12.07 -33.15 15.14
N LEU A 174 -11.97 -31.92 15.68
CA LEU A 174 -11.81 -31.65 17.11
C LEU A 174 -13.06 -31.93 17.95
N LYS A 175 -14.25 -31.91 17.36
CA LYS A 175 -15.48 -32.38 18.04
C LYS A 175 -15.40 -33.85 18.40
N GLU A 176 -14.55 -34.59 17.71
CA GLU A 176 -14.30 -36.01 17.97
C GLU A 176 -13.21 -36.22 19.04
N ASN A 177 -12.41 -35.18 19.37
CA ASN A 177 -11.38 -35.26 20.40
C ASN A 177 -11.11 -33.88 21.04
N PRO A 178 -11.87 -33.50 22.10
CA PRO A 178 -11.86 -32.16 22.69
C PRO A 178 -10.57 -31.77 23.43
N ASP A 179 -9.67 -32.70 23.71
CA ASP A 179 -8.41 -32.44 24.42
C ASP A 179 -7.28 -31.91 23.51
N ASN A 180 -7.52 -31.78 22.22
CA ASN A 180 -6.55 -31.28 21.26
C ASN A 180 -6.58 -29.75 21.18
N VAL A 181 -5.58 -29.09 21.70
CA VAL A 181 -5.35 -27.64 21.49
C VAL A 181 -4.75 -27.41 20.11
N VAL A 182 -5.44 -26.63 19.27
CA VAL A 182 -4.95 -26.22 17.96
C VAL A 182 -4.42 -24.79 18.03
N LYS A 183 -3.15 -24.61 17.71
CA LYS A 183 -2.48 -23.30 17.60
C LYS A 183 -2.16 -23.04 16.13
N PHE A 184 -2.56 -21.88 15.63
CA PHE A 184 -2.17 -21.41 14.30
C PHE A 184 -1.01 -20.44 14.43
N GLU A 185 0.00 -20.63 13.62
CA GLU A 185 1.14 -19.73 13.50
C GLU A 185 1.35 -19.36 12.04
N ILE A 186 1.36 -18.05 11.77
CA ILE A 186 1.64 -17.52 10.44
C ILE A 186 3.01 -16.87 10.49
N THR A 187 3.95 -17.40 9.72
CA THR A 187 5.27 -16.82 9.58
C THR A 187 5.54 -16.46 8.10
N PRO A 188 6.13 -15.29 7.81
CA PRO A 188 6.63 -15.02 6.48
C PRO A 188 7.70 -16.08 6.12
N ASP A 189 7.63 -16.63 4.92
CA ASP A 189 8.64 -17.55 4.43
C ASP A 189 9.70 -16.75 3.66
N PHE A 190 10.89 -16.61 4.24
CA PHE A 190 12.05 -15.90 3.66
C PHE A 190 13.01 -16.85 2.93
N SER A 191 12.64 -18.10 2.72
CA SER A 191 13.46 -19.08 2.02
C SER A 191 13.41 -18.89 0.51
N TYR A 192 14.17 -17.91 -0.01
CA TYR A 192 14.53 -17.75 -1.42
C TYR A 192 16.06 -17.74 -1.54
#